data_1d3fb505f74ed9da9e9582e6bef89b66
#
_entry.id   1d3fb505f74ed9da9e9582e6bef89b66
#
_cell.length_a   1.000
_cell.length_b   1.000
_cell.length_c   1.000
_cell.angle_alpha   90.00
_cell.angle_beta   90.00
_cell.angle_gamma   90.00
#
_symmetry.space_group_name_H-M   'P 1'
#
loop_
_entity.id
_entity.type
_entity.pdbx_description
1 polymer ?
#
loop_
_entity_poly.entity_id
_entity_poly.type
_entity_poly.pdbx_seq_one_letter_code
_entity_poly.pdbx_strand_id
1 'polypeptide(L)'
;IKGIFVGIICFIAAFPVLYCGATRVQWQKVFKDAVPVEQAKAGQAAYITGIATADKIGDPPNVAVGNYLRISKTPEVYAWVEHVETESKTEREGISRTKKTTTTKTYSYALEWTSSPKEISSFKANEWQDFCSKNKLKADIQNPVLAENEKAETIYSNNCLVKGYAIDLKSVNFYAGSRDL
;
A
#
# COMPACT_ATOMS: atom_id res chain seq x y z
N ILE A 1 25.79 -26.50 27.35
CA ILE A 1 24.49 -26.04 27.89
C ILE A 1 23.95 -24.89 27.06
N LYS A 2 24.70 -23.83 26.68
CA LYS A 2 24.22 -22.70 25.88
C LYS A 2 23.68 -23.12 24.49
N GLY A 3 24.30 -24.10 23.82
CA GLY A 3 23.85 -24.59 22.51
C GLY A 3 22.49 -25.29 22.54
N ILE A 4 22.22 -26.00 23.64
CA ILE A 4 20.94 -26.72 23.82
C ILE A 4 19.79 -25.72 23.99
N PHE A 5 19.98 -24.65 24.76
CA PHE A 5 18.95 -23.61 24.90
C PHE A 5 18.64 -22.88 23.60
N VAL A 6 19.66 -22.55 22.80
CA VAL A 6 19.43 -21.94 21.47
C VAL A 6 18.68 -22.89 20.55
N GLY A 7 19.00 -24.19 20.56
CA GLY A 7 18.27 -25.19 19.76
C GLY A 7 16.81 -25.29 20.14
N ILE A 8 16.48 -25.29 21.44
CA ILE A 8 15.08 -25.35 21.91
C ILE A 8 14.31 -24.07 21.49
N ILE A 9 14.91 -22.89 21.63
CA ILE A 9 14.27 -21.63 21.21
C ILE A 9 14.02 -21.61 19.70
N CYS A 10 14.97 -22.04 18.88
CA CYS A 10 14.78 -22.14 17.43
C CYS A 10 13.70 -23.14 17.06
N PHE A 11 13.61 -24.27 17.77
CA PHE A 11 12.58 -25.26 17.55
C PHE A 11 11.19 -24.72 17.89
N ILE A 12 11.01 -24.05 19.04
CA ILE A 12 9.75 -23.41 19.43
C ILE A 12 9.35 -22.32 18.44
N ALA A 13 10.29 -21.50 17.94
CA ALA A 13 10.02 -20.45 16.97
C ALA A 13 9.68 -20.99 15.58
N ALA A 14 10.09 -22.22 15.25
CA ALA A 14 9.74 -22.84 13.96
C ALA A 14 8.24 -23.22 13.85
N PHE A 15 7.58 -23.53 14.98
CA PHE A 15 6.15 -23.92 14.95
C PHE A 15 5.22 -22.82 14.44
N PRO A 16 5.28 -21.55 14.91
CA PRO A 16 4.47 -20.48 14.36
C PRO A 16 4.72 -20.25 12.87
N VAL A 17 5.99 -20.34 12.43
CA VAL A 17 6.35 -20.15 11.01
C VAL A 17 5.78 -21.27 10.15
N LEU A 18 5.87 -22.52 10.60
CA LEU A 18 5.27 -23.67 9.92
C LEU A 18 3.74 -23.59 9.91
N TYR A 19 3.14 -23.19 11.03
CA TYR A 19 1.70 -23.00 11.12
C TYR A 19 1.20 -21.90 10.18
N CYS A 20 1.85 -20.73 10.16
CA CYS A 20 1.53 -19.66 9.22
C CYS A 20 1.75 -20.09 7.76
N GLY A 21 2.77 -20.88 7.49
CA GLY A 21 3.02 -21.43 6.15
C GLY A 21 1.96 -22.45 5.72
N ALA A 22 1.55 -23.34 6.63
CA ALA A 22 0.55 -24.37 6.37
C ALA A 22 -0.88 -23.82 6.25
N THR A 23 -1.20 -22.72 6.97
CA THR A 23 -2.51 -22.06 6.92
C THR A 23 -2.61 -21.01 5.81
N ARG A 24 -1.50 -20.70 5.15
CA ARG A 24 -1.49 -19.73 4.05
C ARG A 24 -2.30 -20.29 2.88
N VAL A 25 -3.37 -19.60 2.52
CA VAL A 25 -4.20 -19.96 1.36
C VAL A 25 -3.34 -19.93 0.10
N GLN A 26 -3.22 -21.06 -0.57
CA GLN A 26 -2.51 -21.15 -1.85
C GLN A 26 -3.44 -20.69 -2.97
N TRP A 27 -3.54 -19.40 -3.18
CA TRP A 27 -4.44 -18.81 -4.18
C TRP A 27 -4.27 -19.40 -5.58
N GLN A 28 -3.03 -19.74 -5.98
CA GLN A 28 -2.80 -20.40 -7.27
C GLN A 28 -3.55 -21.74 -7.39
N LYS A 29 -3.59 -22.53 -6.31
CA LYS A 29 -4.32 -23.79 -6.29
C LYS A 29 -5.82 -23.55 -6.29
N VAL A 30 -6.29 -22.59 -5.47
CA VAL A 30 -7.71 -22.18 -5.44
C VAL A 30 -8.20 -21.77 -6.81
N PHE A 31 -7.43 -20.94 -7.54
CA PHE A 31 -7.81 -20.52 -8.89
C PHE A 31 -7.74 -21.64 -9.92
N LYS A 32 -6.81 -22.58 -9.78
CA LYS A 32 -6.70 -23.73 -10.68
C LYS A 32 -7.88 -24.70 -10.54
N ASP A 33 -8.38 -24.88 -9.32
CA ASP A 33 -9.46 -25.81 -9.00
C ASP A 33 -10.84 -25.13 -9.00
N ALA A 34 -10.90 -23.83 -9.31
CA ALA A 34 -12.16 -23.09 -9.39
C ALA A 34 -12.99 -23.52 -10.60
N VAL A 35 -14.28 -23.63 -10.42
CA VAL A 35 -15.24 -24.00 -11.47
C VAL A 35 -16.17 -22.83 -11.80
N PRO A 36 -16.84 -22.83 -12.98
CA PRO A 36 -17.88 -21.85 -13.26
C PRO A 36 -18.94 -21.82 -12.15
N VAL A 37 -19.41 -20.63 -11.78
CA VAL A 37 -20.36 -20.46 -10.67
C VAL A 37 -21.63 -21.29 -10.83
N GLU A 38 -22.05 -21.55 -12.06
CA GLU A 38 -23.24 -22.36 -12.39
C GLU A 38 -23.08 -23.85 -12.02
N GLN A 39 -21.83 -24.30 -11.84
CA GLN A 39 -21.47 -25.69 -11.53
C GLN A 39 -20.94 -25.85 -10.09
N ALA A 40 -20.75 -24.73 -9.38
CA ALA A 40 -20.13 -24.73 -8.06
C ALA A 40 -21.04 -25.33 -7.00
N LYS A 41 -20.45 -26.12 -6.11
CA LYS A 41 -21.10 -26.63 -4.90
C LYS A 41 -20.75 -25.74 -3.71
N ALA A 42 -21.56 -25.80 -2.66
CA ALA A 42 -21.31 -25.08 -1.43
C ALA A 42 -19.89 -25.34 -0.90
N GLY A 43 -19.12 -24.29 -0.62
CA GLY A 43 -17.74 -24.36 -0.14
C GLY A 43 -16.67 -24.59 -1.22
N GLN A 44 -17.05 -24.71 -2.49
CA GLN A 44 -16.13 -24.84 -3.61
C GLN A 44 -15.73 -23.46 -4.14
N ALA A 45 -14.48 -23.30 -4.54
CA ALA A 45 -14.03 -22.11 -5.24
C ALA A 45 -14.72 -22.01 -6.62
N ALA A 46 -15.26 -20.83 -6.92
CA ALA A 46 -15.96 -20.60 -8.16
C ALA A 46 -15.45 -19.30 -8.81
N TYR A 47 -15.59 -19.23 -10.14
CA TYR A 47 -15.39 -17.99 -10.88
C TYR A 47 -16.63 -17.65 -11.70
N ILE A 48 -16.78 -16.35 -11.95
CA ILE A 48 -17.83 -15.82 -12.83
C ILE A 48 -17.19 -14.87 -13.84
N THR A 49 -17.61 -14.97 -15.08
CA THR A 49 -17.19 -14.08 -16.17
C THR A 49 -18.41 -13.47 -16.82
N GLY A 50 -18.40 -12.17 -17.01
CA GLY A 50 -19.55 -11.48 -17.63
C GLY A 50 -19.43 -9.97 -17.48
N ILE A 51 -20.43 -9.29 -18.03
CA ILE A 51 -20.57 -7.84 -17.88
C ILE A 51 -21.24 -7.58 -16.54
N ALA A 52 -20.63 -6.71 -15.75
CA ALA A 52 -21.23 -6.22 -14.53
C ALA A 52 -22.26 -5.15 -14.83
N THR A 53 -23.44 -5.25 -14.21
CA THR A 53 -24.45 -4.21 -14.18
C THR A 53 -24.61 -3.71 -12.77
N ALA A 54 -24.71 -2.40 -12.56
CA ALA A 54 -24.83 -1.79 -11.25
C ALA A 54 -25.50 -0.42 -11.36
N ASP A 55 -25.87 0.18 -10.25
CA ASP A 55 -26.40 1.53 -10.23
C ASP A 55 -25.34 2.52 -10.71
N LYS A 56 -25.78 3.57 -11.40
CA LYS A 56 -24.87 4.63 -11.82
C LYS A 56 -24.41 5.45 -10.61
N ILE A 57 -23.13 5.71 -10.54
CA ILE A 57 -22.53 6.57 -9.52
C ILE A 57 -21.73 7.70 -10.16
N GLY A 58 -21.48 8.75 -9.40
CA GLY A 58 -20.64 9.88 -9.78
C GLY A 58 -20.19 10.67 -8.55
N ASP A 59 -19.32 11.64 -8.76
CA ASP A 59 -18.86 12.62 -7.76
C ASP A 59 -18.80 14.01 -8.42
N PRO A 60 -19.96 14.61 -8.80
CA PRO A 60 -19.96 15.94 -9.40
C PRO A 60 -19.37 16.99 -8.46
N PRO A 61 -18.60 17.97 -8.99
CA PRO A 61 -18.30 18.22 -10.41
C PRO A 61 -17.15 17.40 -10.99
N ASN A 62 -16.45 16.58 -10.17
CA ASN A 62 -15.18 15.95 -10.57
C ASN A 62 -15.42 14.76 -11.51
N VAL A 63 -16.41 13.93 -11.24
CA VAL A 63 -16.75 12.75 -12.04
C VAL A 63 -18.22 12.76 -12.35
N ALA A 64 -18.58 12.86 -13.63
CA ALA A 64 -19.98 12.78 -14.07
C ALA A 64 -20.60 11.43 -13.70
N VAL A 65 -21.92 11.42 -13.45
CA VAL A 65 -22.66 10.19 -13.15
C VAL A 65 -22.58 9.23 -14.34
N GLY A 66 -22.11 8.02 -14.09
CA GLY A 66 -21.86 7.02 -15.13
C GLY A 66 -21.86 5.58 -14.61
N ASN A 67 -21.55 4.64 -15.50
CA ASN A 67 -21.51 3.21 -15.21
C ASN A 67 -20.17 2.82 -14.54
N TYR A 68 -19.90 3.35 -13.37
CA TYR A 68 -18.72 3.01 -12.59
C TYR A 68 -19.08 2.00 -11.50
N LEU A 69 -18.22 1.03 -11.24
CA LEU A 69 -18.38 0.11 -10.11
C LEU A 69 -17.80 0.71 -8.83
N ARG A 70 -16.73 1.51 -8.97
CA ARG A 70 -16.03 2.18 -7.88
C ARG A 70 -15.43 3.48 -8.37
N ILE A 71 -15.55 4.52 -7.56
CA ILE A 71 -14.82 5.78 -7.72
C ILE A 71 -13.94 5.94 -6.47
N SER A 72 -12.65 6.16 -6.66
CA SER A 72 -11.72 6.44 -5.57
C SER A 72 -11.18 7.85 -5.73
N LYS A 73 -11.28 8.65 -4.68
CA LYS A 73 -10.85 10.04 -4.62
C LYS A 73 -9.77 10.17 -3.57
N THR A 74 -8.63 10.70 -3.96
CA THR A 74 -7.53 11.00 -3.05
C THR A 74 -7.16 12.46 -3.25
N PRO A 75 -7.44 13.34 -2.29
CA PRO A 75 -7.03 14.73 -2.38
C PRO A 75 -5.51 14.84 -2.26
N GLU A 76 -4.91 15.74 -3.04
CA GLU A 76 -3.48 16.01 -3.01
C GLU A 76 -3.25 17.52 -3.01
N VAL A 77 -2.18 17.95 -2.37
CA VAL A 77 -1.68 19.33 -2.40
C VAL A 77 -0.25 19.36 -2.94
N TYR A 78 0.09 20.45 -3.60
CA TYR A 78 1.45 20.68 -4.10
C TYR A 78 2.29 21.27 -2.97
N ALA A 79 3.15 20.45 -2.38
CA ALA A 79 3.85 20.75 -1.13
C ALA A 79 5.29 20.26 -1.16
N TRP A 80 6.14 20.81 -0.29
CA TRP A 80 7.47 20.27 -0.06
C TRP A 80 7.37 18.89 0.61
N VAL A 81 8.11 17.92 0.07
CA VAL A 81 8.21 16.57 0.60
C VAL A 81 9.67 16.26 0.92
N GLU A 82 9.89 15.71 2.11
CA GLU A 82 11.19 15.19 2.53
C GLU A 82 11.30 13.73 2.14
N HIS A 83 12.29 13.40 1.31
CA HIS A 83 12.66 12.03 0.95
C HIS A 83 13.86 11.59 1.78
N VAL A 84 13.76 10.42 2.39
CA VAL A 84 14.82 9.86 3.23
C VAL A 84 15.28 8.52 2.63
N GLU A 85 16.47 8.52 2.08
CA GLU A 85 17.14 7.30 1.63
C GLU A 85 18.00 6.75 2.76
N THR A 86 17.88 5.46 3.03
CA THR A 86 18.62 4.78 4.09
C THR A 86 19.49 3.69 3.49
N GLU A 87 20.81 3.88 3.54
CA GLU A 87 21.78 2.88 3.16
C GLU A 87 22.37 2.21 4.40
N SER A 88 22.40 0.88 4.41
CA SER A 88 23.03 0.11 5.48
C SER A 88 24.16 -0.73 4.92
N LYS A 89 25.41 -0.43 5.32
CA LYS A 89 26.59 -1.23 5.01
C LYS A 89 26.97 -2.07 6.23
N THR A 90 27.09 -3.38 6.02
CA THR A 90 27.59 -4.30 7.04
C THR A 90 28.99 -4.75 6.66
N GLU A 91 29.98 -4.35 7.42
CA GLU A 91 31.37 -4.74 7.25
C GLU A 91 31.77 -5.73 8.35
N ARG A 92 32.65 -6.67 8.01
CA ARG A 92 33.27 -7.58 8.99
C ARG A 92 34.62 -7.01 9.36
N GLU A 93 34.76 -6.57 10.59
CA GLU A 93 35.97 -5.96 11.08
C GLU A 93 36.81 -7.03 11.82
N GLY A 94 38.04 -7.26 11.33
CA GLY A 94 39.09 -8.01 11.99
C GLY A 94 38.89 -9.52 12.12
N ILE A 95 39.81 -10.15 12.84
CA ILE A 95 39.88 -11.60 13.11
C ILE A 95 38.71 -12.08 13.99
N SER A 96 38.08 -11.19 14.76
CA SER A 96 36.97 -11.51 15.68
C SER A 96 35.62 -11.68 15.04
N ARG A 97 35.48 -11.49 13.70
CA ARG A 97 34.21 -11.59 12.94
C ARG A 97 33.06 -10.72 13.47
N THR A 98 33.35 -9.64 14.16
CA THR A 98 32.35 -8.70 14.64
C THR A 98 31.73 -8.00 13.43
N LYS A 99 30.40 -8.05 13.31
CA LYS A 99 29.67 -7.33 12.28
C LYS A 99 29.43 -5.89 12.76
N LYS A 100 29.94 -4.91 12.01
CA LYS A 100 29.63 -3.51 12.21
C LYS A 100 28.69 -3.07 11.13
N THR A 101 27.48 -2.66 11.48
CA THR A 101 26.50 -2.10 10.55
C THR A 101 26.51 -0.59 10.69
N THR A 102 26.86 0.10 9.63
CA THR A 102 26.77 1.55 9.53
C THR A 102 25.56 1.90 8.70
N THR A 103 24.66 2.70 9.26
CA THR A 103 23.47 3.17 8.57
C THR A 103 23.64 4.66 8.26
N THR A 104 23.61 5.01 7.00
CA THR A 104 23.67 6.38 6.51
C THR A 104 22.29 6.79 5.99
N LYS A 105 21.80 7.95 6.42
CA LYS A 105 20.57 8.54 5.92
C LYS A 105 20.89 9.76 5.08
N THR A 106 20.37 9.79 3.87
CA THR A 106 20.46 10.92 2.95
C THR A 106 19.09 11.56 2.83
N TYR A 107 19.03 12.87 2.96
CA TYR A 107 17.79 13.65 2.89
C TYR A 107 17.79 14.47 1.60
N SER A 108 16.65 14.44 0.90
CA SER A 108 16.39 15.29 -0.25
C SER A 108 14.99 15.88 -0.17
N TYR A 109 14.78 17.01 -0.82
CA TYR A 109 13.51 17.74 -0.74
C TYR A 109 13.04 18.08 -2.14
N ALA A 110 11.77 17.82 -2.41
CA ALA A 110 11.12 18.14 -3.68
C ALA A 110 9.77 18.81 -3.43
N LEU A 111 9.38 19.66 -4.37
CA LEU A 111 8.04 20.25 -4.38
C LEU A 111 7.18 19.42 -5.34
N GLU A 112 6.23 18.67 -4.79
CA GLU A 112 5.43 17.68 -5.52
C GLU A 112 4.01 17.54 -5.00
N TRP A 113 3.14 16.89 -5.77
CA TRP A 113 1.80 16.54 -5.32
C TRP A 113 1.87 15.42 -4.29
N THR A 114 1.21 15.62 -3.14
CA THR A 114 1.18 14.65 -2.05
C THR A 114 -0.17 14.62 -1.35
N SER A 115 -0.62 13.43 -1.04
CA SER A 115 -1.81 13.19 -0.21
C SER A 115 -1.53 13.20 1.29
N SER A 116 -0.26 13.35 1.68
CA SER A 116 0.20 13.31 3.06
C SER A 116 1.20 14.43 3.33
N PRO A 117 0.81 15.71 3.14
CA PRO A 117 1.69 16.83 3.39
C PRO A 117 2.10 16.86 4.86
N LYS A 118 3.37 17.10 5.11
CA LYS A 118 3.92 17.26 6.46
C LYS A 118 4.25 18.72 6.71
N GLU A 119 4.15 19.16 7.95
CA GLU A 119 4.67 20.46 8.33
C GLU A 119 6.18 20.49 8.17
N ILE A 120 6.73 21.62 7.71
CA ILE A 120 8.17 21.85 7.57
C ILE A 120 8.90 21.64 8.90
N SER A 121 8.26 21.96 10.03
CA SER A 121 8.78 21.72 11.39
C SER A 121 9.12 20.25 11.68
N SER A 122 8.52 19.32 10.94
CA SER A 122 8.78 17.88 11.06
C SER A 122 9.95 17.39 10.22
N PHE A 123 10.50 18.23 9.33
CA PHE A 123 11.64 17.90 8.49
C PHE A 123 12.95 17.87 9.30
N LYS A 124 13.98 17.25 8.77
CA LYS A 124 15.31 17.26 9.38
C LYS A 124 15.88 18.69 9.34
N ALA A 125 15.84 19.39 10.47
CA ALA A 125 16.06 20.84 10.54
C ALA A 125 17.35 21.34 9.87
N ASN A 126 18.50 20.71 10.18
CA ASN A 126 19.79 21.13 9.62
C ASN A 126 19.84 20.91 8.10
N GLU A 127 19.37 19.76 7.64
CA GLU A 127 19.36 19.38 6.22
C GLU A 127 18.41 20.28 5.42
N TRP A 128 17.25 20.62 5.99
CA TRP A 128 16.32 21.56 5.39
C TRP A 128 16.91 22.97 5.27
N GLN A 129 17.56 23.48 6.32
CA GLN A 129 18.21 24.79 6.31
C GLN A 129 19.32 24.85 5.28
N ASP A 130 20.15 23.82 5.18
CA ASP A 130 21.20 23.71 4.17
C ASP A 130 20.63 23.68 2.76
N PHE A 131 19.56 22.91 2.53
CA PHE A 131 18.86 22.88 1.26
C PHE A 131 18.30 24.25 0.88
N CYS A 132 17.61 24.93 1.80
CA CYS A 132 17.07 26.27 1.57
C CYS A 132 18.18 27.28 1.25
N SER A 133 19.27 27.25 1.98
CA SER A 133 20.42 28.15 1.75
C SER A 133 21.02 27.97 0.36
N LYS A 134 21.22 26.71 -0.06
CA LYS A 134 21.75 26.37 -1.40
C LYS A 134 20.82 26.81 -2.53
N ASN A 135 19.51 26.74 -2.31
CA ASN A 135 18.49 27.04 -3.31
C ASN A 135 17.92 28.47 -3.18
N LYS A 136 18.44 29.29 -2.28
CA LYS A 136 17.99 30.68 -2.01
C LYS A 136 16.50 30.74 -1.62
N LEU A 137 16.04 29.76 -0.87
CA LEU A 137 14.68 29.68 -0.32
C LEU A 137 14.66 30.20 1.12
N LYS A 138 13.49 30.66 1.56
CA LYS A 138 13.27 30.97 2.97
C LYS A 138 13.03 29.65 3.74
N ALA A 139 13.72 29.48 4.86
CA ALA A 139 13.59 28.26 5.67
C ALA A 139 12.27 28.17 6.46
N ASP A 140 11.59 29.32 6.63
CA ASP A 140 10.32 29.47 7.36
C ASP A 140 9.06 29.33 6.47
N ILE A 141 9.21 28.75 5.28
CA ILE A 141 8.08 28.44 4.39
C ILE A 141 7.11 27.52 5.12
N GLN A 142 5.82 27.79 4.98
CA GLN A 142 4.78 26.90 5.47
C GLN A 142 4.31 25.99 4.34
N ASN A 143 4.24 24.70 4.60
CA ASN A 143 3.61 23.77 3.68
C ASN A 143 2.09 23.93 3.74
N PRO A 144 1.39 23.87 2.59
CA PRO A 144 -0.04 23.72 2.59
C PRO A 144 -0.41 22.38 3.26
N VAL A 145 -1.52 22.37 3.98
CA VAL A 145 -2.10 21.18 4.58
C VAL A 145 -3.42 20.86 3.90
N LEU A 146 -3.80 19.61 3.89
CA LEU A 146 -5.14 19.21 3.47
C LEU A 146 -6.16 19.71 4.48
N ALA A 147 -7.27 20.24 4.00
CA ALA A 147 -8.37 20.62 4.88
C ALA A 147 -8.95 19.36 5.58
N GLU A 148 -9.45 19.51 6.80
CA GLU A 148 -9.97 18.39 7.61
C GLU A 148 -11.10 17.61 6.91
N ASN A 149 -11.85 18.26 6.03
CA ASN A 149 -12.91 17.66 5.22
C ASN A 149 -12.42 17.01 3.92
N GLU A 150 -11.15 17.21 3.54
CA GLU A 150 -10.53 16.62 2.37
C GLU A 150 -9.85 15.31 2.74
N LYS A 151 -10.64 14.24 2.74
CA LYS A 151 -10.13 12.88 3.03
C LYS A 151 -10.25 11.99 1.79
N ALA A 152 -9.37 11.00 1.74
CA ALA A 152 -9.52 9.94 0.77
C ALA A 152 -10.86 9.24 0.96
N GLU A 153 -11.63 9.14 -0.11
CA GLU A 153 -12.97 8.56 -0.12
C GLU A 153 -13.09 7.54 -1.24
N THR A 154 -13.88 6.51 -0.98
CA THR A 154 -14.22 5.52 -2.00
C THR A 154 -15.74 5.33 -2.03
N ILE A 155 -16.30 5.60 -3.20
CA ILE A 155 -17.72 5.43 -3.48
C ILE A 155 -17.90 4.13 -4.26
N TYR A 156 -18.76 3.24 -3.79
CA TYR A 156 -19.10 2.01 -4.48
C TYR A 156 -20.51 2.10 -5.06
N SER A 157 -20.70 1.51 -6.24
CA SER A 157 -22.02 1.33 -6.79
C SER A 157 -22.82 0.32 -5.96
N ASN A 158 -24.12 0.47 -5.95
CA ASN A 158 -25.03 -0.49 -5.35
C ASN A 158 -25.56 -1.47 -6.42
N ASN A 159 -26.21 -2.54 -5.95
CA ASN A 159 -26.92 -3.51 -6.81
C ASN A 159 -26.05 -4.08 -7.93
N CYS A 160 -24.77 -4.33 -7.65
CA CYS A 160 -23.87 -4.93 -8.63
C CYS A 160 -24.25 -6.39 -8.89
N LEU A 161 -24.54 -6.70 -10.15
CA LEU A 161 -24.87 -8.04 -10.62
C LEU A 161 -23.93 -8.44 -11.76
N VAL A 162 -23.47 -9.70 -11.75
CA VAL A 162 -22.80 -10.34 -12.87
C VAL A 162 -23.56 -11.62 -13.20
N LYS A 163 -24.13 -11.72 -14.39
CA LYS A 163 -25.03 -12.85 -14.78
C LYS A 163 -26.16 -13.12 -13.77
N GLY A 164 -26.67 -12.09 -13.08
CA GLY A 164 -27.72 -12.24 -12.07
C GLY A 164 -27.23 -12.58 -10.65
N TYR A 165 -25.94 -12.85 -10.46
CA TYR A 165 -25.35 -13.05 -9.13
C TYR A 165 -24.96 -11.71 -8.51
N ALA A 166 -25.38 -11.46 -7.28
CA ALA A 166 -25.06 -10.27 -6.54
C ALA A 166 -23.59 -10.26 -6.09
N ILE A 167 -22.90 -9.15 -6.32
CA ILE A 167 -21.50 -8.95 -5.94
C ILE A 167 -21.42 -7.82 -4.93
N ASP A 168 -20.86 -8.11 -3.75
CA ASP A 168 -20.50 -7.08 -2.78
C ASP A 168 -19.19 -6.42 -3.18
N LEU A 169 -19.28 -5.23 -3.75
CA LEU A 169 -18.11 -4.48 -4.25
C LEU A 169 -17.16 -4.03 -3.13
N LYS A 170 -17.62 -3.95 -1.88
CA LYS A 170 -16.75 -3.58 -0.74
C LYS A 170 -15.83 -4.71 -0.33
N SER A 171 -16.23 -5.97 -0.56
CA SER A 171 -15.44 -7.15 -0.26
C SER A 171 -14.54 -7.61 -1.41
N VAL A 172 -14.64 -6.96 -2.59
CA VAL A 172 -13.88 -7.32 -3.79
C VAL A 172 -12.57 -6.54 -3.86
N ASN A 173 -11.47 -7.25 -4.10
CA ASN A 173 -10.21 -6.62 -4.50
C ASN A 173 -10.21 -6.32 -5.99
N PHE A 174 -10.17 -5.04 -6.34
CA PHE A 174 -10.09 -4.59 -7.73
C PHE A 174 -8.64 -4.63 -8.20
N TYR A 175 -8.36 -5.47 -9.17
CA TYR A 175 -7.10 -5.44 -9.90
C TYR A 175 -7.37 -4.79 -11.26
N ALA A 176 -6.82 -3.61 -11.47
CA ALA A 176 -6.77 -3.04 -12.81
C ALA A 176 -5.77 -3.87 -13.62
N GLY A 177 -6.27 -4.70 -14.52
CA GLY A 177 -5.44 -5.25 -15.57
C GLY A 177 -4.98 -4.07 -16.44
N SER A 178 -3.67 -3.86 -16.60
CA SER A 178 -3.16 -2.96 -17.64
C SER A 178 -3.61 -3.53 -18.98
N ARG A 179 -4.67 -2.99 -19.56
CA ARG A 179 -4.86 -3.07 -20.99
C ARG A 179 -4.09 -1.88 -21.55
N ASP A 180 -2.99 -2.17 -22.20
CA ASP A 180 -2.44 -1.24 -23.17
C ASP A 180 -3.53 -1.02 -24.22
N LEU A 181 -4.13 0.17 -24.20
CA LEU A 181 -5.05 0.67 -25.22
C LEU A 181 -4.23 1.29 -26.34
#